data_d08c270ce66d89e8bddeac9242a33033
#
_entry.id   d08c270ce66d89e8bddeac9242a33033
#
_cell.length_a   1.000
_cell.length_b   1.000
_cell.length_c   1.000
_cell.angle_alpha   90.00
_cell.angle_beta   90.00
_cell.angle_gamma   90.00
#
_symmetry.space_group_name_H-M   'P 1'
#
loop_
_entity.id
_entity.type
_entity.pdbx_description
1 polymer ?
#
loop_
_entity_poly.entity_id
_entity_poly.type
_entity_poly.pdbx_seq_one_letter_code
_entity_poly.pdbx_strand_id
1 'polypeptide(L)'
;PVREKNGESPIKGGGRLVVIDGGFCRAYHEKTGIAGYTLVYSSRSMSLRTHQPFESAEKAVRENLDIISQKNILETENHRILVEDTDEGEVLRERVHDLKQLVTAYQLGWIKETRSEDQVW
;
A
#
# COMPACT_ATOMS: atom_id res chain seq x y z
N PRO A 1 -10.64 10.95 -11.88
CA PRO A 1 -9.39 11.21 -12.59
C PRO A 1 -8.72 12.47 -12.07
N VAL A 2 -7.43 12.43 -11.94
CA VAL A 2 -6.62 13.57 -11.52
C VAL A 2 -6.55 14.57 -12.66
N ARG A 3 -6.89 15.80 -12.39
CA ARG A 3 -6.87 16.88 -13.38
C ARG A 3 -5.80 17.89 -13.02
N GLU A 4 -4.61 17.68 -13.52
CA GLU A 4 -3.54 18.64 -13.35
C GLU A 4 -3.79 19.92 -14.18
N LYS A 5 -4.37 19.76 -15.36
CA LYS A 5 -4.69 20.86 -16.28
C LYS A 5 -5.59 21.95 -15.66
N ASN A 6 -6.43 21.59 -14.70
CA ASN A 6 -7.31 22.51 -14.00
C ASN A 6 -6.77 22.92 -12.61
N GLY A 7 -5.54 22.53 -12.27
CA GLY A 7 -4.95 22.80 -10.96
C GLY A 7 -5.62 22.08 -9.80
N GLU A 8 -6.41 21.04 -10.05
CA GLU A 8 -7.05 20.27 -9.01
C GLU A 8 -6.02 19.40 -8.27
N SER A 9 -6.08 19.43 -6.94
CA SER A 9 -5.25 18.56 -6.12
C SER A 9 -5.66 17.09 -6.26
N PRO A 10 -4.69 16.15 -6.36
CA PRO A 10 -4.97 14.72 -6.29
C PRO A 10 -5.49 14.27 -4.93
N ILE A 11 -5.32 15.11 -3.90
CA ILE A 11 -5.74 14.81 -2.54
C ILE A 11 -7.14 15.36 -2.34
N LYS A 12 -8.08 14.47 -1.99
CA LYS A 12 -9.51 14.78 -1.81
C LYS A 12 -9.97 14.36 -0.42
N GLY A 13 -11.19 14.82 -0.05
CA GLY A 13 -11.82 14.38 1.19
C GLY A 13 -11.02 14.68 2.46
N GLY A 14 -10.32 15.83 2.51
CA GLY A 14 -9.51 16.17 3.68
C GLY A 14 -8.31 15.23 3.90
N GLY A 15 -7.74 14.71 2.84
CA GLY A 15 -6.59 13.80 2.92
C GLY A 15 -6.94 12.30 2.92
N ARG A 16 -8.23 11.96 2.95
CA ARG A 16 -8.69 10.56 3.04
C ARG A 16 -8.74 9.82 1.71
N LEU A 17 -8.69 10.56 0.61
CA LEU A 17 -8.74 10.01 -0.74
C LEU A 17 -7.61 10.60 -1.57
N VAL A 18 -6.82 9.74 -2.20
CA VAL A 18 -5.78 10.13 -3.14
C VAL A 18 -6.11 9.53 -4.50
N VAL A 19 -6.20 10.39 -5.52
CA VAL A 19 -6.47 9.97 -6.89
C VAL A 19 -5.15 9.99 -7.65
N ILE A 20 -4.65 8.83 -8.03
CA ILE A 20 -3.36 8.67 -8.71
C ILE A 20 -3.46 8.40 -10.21
N ASP A 21 -4.67 8.25 -10.73
CA ASP A 21 -4.89 8.08 -12.17
C ASP A 21 -4.54 9.38 -12.91
N GLY A 22 -3.50 9.34 -13.70
CA GLY A 22 -2.92 10.48 -14.41
C GLY A 22 -3.42 10.70 -15.82
N GLY A 23 -4.35 9.91 -16.32
CA GLY A 23 -4.87 10.06 -17.67
C GLY A 23 -3.80 9.93 -18.76
N PHE A 24 -2.90 8.97 -18.64
CA PHE A 24 -1.78 8.76 -19.58
C PHE A 24 -2.22 8.41 -21.01
N CYS A 25 -3.45 7.95 -21.19
CA CYS A 25 -3.99 7.66 -22.51
C CYS A 25 -4.19 8.96 -23.29
N ARG A 26 -3.63 9.05 -24.49
CA ARG A 26 -3.72 10.22 -25.36
C ARG A 26 -5.15 10.73 -25.56
N ALA A 27 -6.12 9.82 -25.63
CA ALA A 27 -7.54 10.17 -25.81
C ALA A 27 -8.11 11.00 -24.66
N TYR A 28 -7.50 10.97 -23.49
CA TYR A 28 -7.95 11.67 -22.29
C TYR A 28 -7.14 12.93 -21.97
N HIS A 29 -6.02 13.20 -22.64
CA HIS A 29 -5.12 14.32 -22.35
C HIS A 29 -5.84 15.67 -22.33
N GLU A 30 -6.78 15.89 -23.25
CA GLU A 30 -7.55 17.14 -23.31
C GLU A 30 -8.55 17.29 -22.16
N LYS A 31 -9.08 16.16 -21.65
CA LYS A 31 -10.12 16.15 -20.64
C LYS A 31 -9.56 16.15 -19.22
N THR A 32 -8.49 15.42 -19.00
CA THR A 32 -7.95 15.17 -17.64
C THR A 32 -6.58 15.76 -17.40
N GLY A 33 -5.92 16.29 -18.44
CA GLY A 33 -4.52 16.66 -18.38
C GLY A 33 -3.62 15.43 -18.36
N ILE A 34 -2.32 15.65 -18.23
CA ILE A 34 -1.33 14.61 -18.06
C ILE A 34 -0.73 14.79 -16.67
N ALA A 35 -0.91 13.82 -15.80
CA ALA A 35 -0.33 13.82 -14.48
C ALA A 35 0.19 12.43 -14.15
N GLY A 36 1.36 12.34 -13.53
CA GLY A 36 1.94 11.10 -13.05
C GLY A 36 2.12 11.14 -11.56
N TYR A 37 1.39 10.31 -10.84
CA TYR A 37 1.51 10.18 -9.40
C TYR A 37 1.82 8.75 -9.02
N THR A 38 2.65 8.60 -7.99
CA THR A 38 2.89 7.32 -7.33
C THR A 38 2.66 7.50 -5.84
N LEU A 39 1.72 6.73 -5.29
CA LEU A 39 1.53 6.66 -3.85
C LEU A 39 2.55 5.66 -3.28
N VAL A 40 3.34 6.13 -2.33
CA VAL A 40 4.34 5.32 -1.64
C VAL A 40 3.94 5.20 -0.18
N TYR A 41 3.67 4.00 0.25
CA TYR A 41 3.40 3.67 1.64
C TYR A 41 4.59 2.92 2.26
N SER A 42 4.95 3.32 3.46
CA SER A 42 5.97 2.67 4.26
C SER A 42 5.51 2.56 5.71
N SER A 43 6.19 1.76 6.51
CA SER A 43 5.86 1.59 7.92
C SER A 43 6.01 2.86 8.78
N ARG A 44 6.46 3.97 8.20
CA ARG A 44 6.64 5.25 8.90
C ARG A 44 5.94 6.42 8.25
N SER A 45 5.57 6.31 6.99
CA SER A 45 4.98 7.42 6.27
C SER A 45 4.22 7.00 5.03
N MET A 46 3.27 7.83 4.65
CA MET A 46 2.63 7.80 3.35
C MET A 46 3.02 9.06 2.59
N SER A 47 3.44 8.91 1.35
CA SER A 47 3.85 10.03 0.50
C SER A 47 3.36 9.87 -0.92
N LEU A 48 3.11 11.00 -1.56
CA LEU A 48 2.77 11.08 -2.97
C LEU A 48 3.99 11.59 -3.73
N ARG A 49 4.39 10.86 -4.76
CA ARG A 49 5.41 11.29 -5.71
C ARG A 49 4.75 11.83 -6.95
N THR A 50 5.04 13.08 -7.28
CA THR A 50 4.59 13.72 -8.51
C THR A 50 5.71 13.63 -9.54
N HIS A 51 5.47 12.96 -10.66
CA HIS A 51 6.44 12.81 -11.73
C HIS A 51 6.42 14.04 -12.63
N GLN A 52 7.60 14.56 -12.94
CA GLN A 52 7.77 15.67 -13.87
C GLN A 52 7.95 15.13 -15.29
N PRO A 53 7.34 15.77 -16.30
CA PRO A 53 7.58 15.39 -17.67
C PRO A 53 9.02 15.67 -18.09
N PHE A 54 9.54 14.86 -19.01
CA PHE A 54 10.78 15.20 -19.69
C PHE A 54 10.59 16.41 -20.62
N GLU A 55 11.61 17.21 -20.76
CA GLU A 55 11.63 18.32 -21.70
C GLU A 55 11.44 17.83 -23.15
N SER A 56 12.16 16.77 -23.52
CA SER A 56 11.93 15.98 -24.74
C SER A 56 12.44 14.56 -24.57
N ALA A 57 11.84 13.61 -25.32
CA ALA A 57 12.28 12.22 -25.31
C ALA A 57 13.71 12.07 -25.87
N GLU A 58 14.04 12.82 -26.92
CA GLU A 58 15.37 12.79 -27.53
C GLU A 58 16.44 13.29 -26.53
N LYS A 59 16.16 14.35 -25.80
CA LYS A 59 17.07 14.87 -24.79
C LYS A 59 17.25 13.87 -23.65
N ALA A 60 16.16 13.26 -23.18
CA ALA A 60 16.20 12.28 -22.12
C ALA A 60 17.08 11.07 -22.49
N VAL A 61 16.94 10.55 -23.70
CA VAL A 61 17.74 9.42 -24.19
C VAL A 61 19.21 9.81 -24.37
N ARG A 62 19.46 10.97 -24.99
CA ARG A 62 20.83 11.42 -25.28
C ARG A 62 21.64 11.71 -24.02
N GLU A 63 21.01 12.27 -22.99
CA GLU A 63 21.63 12.68 -21.74
C GLU A 63 21.47 11.66 -20.63
N ASN A 64 20.82 10.51 -20.92
CA ASN A 64 20.50 9.46 -19.96
C ASN A 64 19.81 10.02 -18.69
N LEU A 65 18.82 10.88 -18.92
CA LEU A 65 18.08 11.50 -17.84
C LEU A 65 17.13 10.48 -17.18
N ASP A 66 17.07 10.52 -15.86
CA ASP A 66 16.12 9.74 -15.08
C ASP A 66 14.83 10.54 -14.81
N ILE A 67 13.79 9.87 -14.37
CA ILE A 67 12.53 10.49 -14.00
C ILE A 67 12.75 11.40 -12.79
N ILE A 68 12.45 12.67 -12.98
CA ILE A 68 12.46 13.65 -11.88
C ILE A 68 11.11 13.58 -11.19
N SER A 69 11.13 13.34 -9.88
CA SER A 69 9.91 13.30 -9.08
C SER A 69 10.02 14.19 -7.84
N GLN A 70 8.92 14.84 -7.50
CA GLN A 70 8.80 15.60 -6.27
C GLN A 70 8.05 14.79 -5.22
N LYS A 71 8.61 14.69 -4.01
CA LYS A 71 8.00 13.97 -2.91
C LYS A 71 7.17 14.92 -2.04
N ASN A 72 5.90 14.59 -1.86
CA ASN A 72 5.00 15.24 -0.92
C ASN A 72 4.61 14.25 0.17
N ILE A 73 4.94 14.55 1.41
CA ILE A 73 4.58 13.70 2.55
C ILE A 73 3.11 13.99 2.89
N LEU A 74 2.28 12.95 2.90
CA LEU A 74 0.85 13.03 3.24
C LEU A 74 0.65 12.79 4.73
N GLU A 75 1.34 11.80 5.27
CA GLU A 75 1.21 11.36 6.65
C GLU A 75 2.54 10.83 7.16
N THR A 76 2.82 11.07 8.41
CA THR A 76 4.00 10.55 9.11
C THR A 76 3.58 9.97 10.44
N GLU A 77 3.96 8.74 10.69
CA GLU A 77 3.70 8.04 11.94
C GLU A 77 4.80 8.33 12.97
N ASN A 78 4.40 8.55 14.21
CA ASN A 78 5.32 8.79 15.32
C ASN A 78 6.14 7.54 15.67
N HIS A 79 5.56 6.36 15.43
CA HIS A 79 6.21 5.07 15.60
C HIS A 79 6.12 4.25 14.30
N ARG A 80 6.96 3.24 14.21
CA ARG A 80 6.92 2.33 13.07
C ARG A 80 5.69 1.44 13.18
N ILE A 81 4.84 1.44 12.14
CA ILE A 81 3.72 0.51 12.05
C ILE A 81 4.25 -0.89 11.75
N LEU A 82 3.90 -1.82 12.60
CA LEU A 82 4.19 -3.24 12.47
C LEU A 82 2.95 -3.99 11.94
N VAL A 83 3.14 -5.25 11.55
CA VAL A 83 2.01 -6.10 11.15
C VAL A 83 1.00 -6.24 12.29
N GLU A 84 1.46 -6.29 13.53
CA GLU A 84 0.61 -6.36 14.72
C GLU A 84 -0.31 -5.16 14.94
N ASP A 85 0.00 -4.01 14.32
CA ASP A 85 -0.79 -2.78 14.39
C ASP A 85 -1.88 -2.72 13.31
N THR A 86 -1.96 -3.71 12.44
CA THR A 86 -2.94 -3.80 11.36
C THR A 86 -4.13 -4.66 11.74
N ASP A 87 -5.26 -4.50 11.04
CA ASP A 87 -6.45 -5.33 11.21
C ASP A 87 -6.13 -6.83 11.03
N GLU A 88 -5.28 -7.16 10.06
CA GLU A 88 -4.81 -8.53 9.86
C GLU A 88 -3.95 -9.02 11.02
N GLY A 89 -3.14 -8.15 11.61
CA GLY A 89 -2.35 -8.43 12.79
C GLY A 89 -3.21 -8.72 14.01
N GLU A 90 -4.33 -8.06 14.18
CA GLU A 90 -5.31 -8.34 15.23
C GLU A 90 -5.88 -9.75 15.09
N VAL A 91 -6.35 -10.12 13.90
CA VAL A 91 -6.86 -11.47 13.61
C VAL A 91 -5.78 -12.54 13.87
N LEU A 92 -4.54 -12.27 13.50
CA LEU A 92 -3.42 -13.20 13.74
C LEU A 92 -3.13 -13.36 15.24
N ARG A 93 -3.20 -12.28 16.03
CA ARG A 93 -3.03 -12.35 17.48
C ARG A 93 -4.09 -13.24 18.14
N GLU A 94 -5.33 -13.10 17.74
CA GLU A 94 -6.42 -13.96 18.23
C GLU A 94 -6.15 -15.44 17.92
N ARG A 95 -5.78 -15.75 16.69
CA ARG A 95 -5.44 -17.13 16.29
C ARG A 95 -4.25 -17.69 17.05
N VAL A 96 -3.21 -16.90 17.28
CA VAL A 96 -2.04 -17.28 18.07
C VAL A 96 -2.45 -17.54 19.52
N HIS A 97 -3.35 -16.72 20.08
CA HIS A 97 -3.88 -16.92 21.41
C HIS A 97 -4.64 -18.25 21.52
N ASP A 98 -5.54 -18.54 20.61
CA ASP A 98 -6.31 -19.78 20.57
C ASP A 98 -5.42 -21.02 20.43
N LEU A 99 -4.42 -20.95 19.55
CA LEU A 99 -3.46 -22.03 19.39
C LEU A 99 -2.64 -22.28 20.67
N LYS A 100 -2.26 -21.23 21.39
CA LYS A 100 -1.56 -21.37 22.69
C LYS A 100 -2.47 -22.03 23.72
N GLN A 101 -3.75 -21.66 23.77
CA GLN A 101 -4.73 -22.31 24.64
C GLN A 101 -4.92 -23.79 24.28
N LEU A 102 -5.00 -24.10 22.98
CA LEU A 102 -5.12 -25.47 22.51
C LEU A 102 -3.89 -26.33 22.93
N VAL A 103 -2.69 -25.81 22.73
CA VAL A 103 -1.47 -26.50 23.19
C VAL A 103 -1.50 -26.75 24.70
N THR A 104 -1.92 -25.77 25.47
CA THR A 104 -2.06 -25.91 26.92
C THR A 104 -3.09 -26.97 27.28
N ALA A 105 -4.22 -27.03 26.59
CA ALA A 105 -5.26 -28.03 26.82
C ALA A 105 -4.78 -29.46 26.55
N TYR A 106 -3.96 -29.66 25.51
CA TYR A 106 -3.30 -30.94 25.24
C TYR A 106 -2.29 -31.30 26.33
N GLN A 107 -1.44 -30.36 26.74
CA GLN A 107 -0.42 -30.58 27.77
C GLN A 107 -1.05 -30.94 29.13
N LEU A 108 -2.18 -30.35 29.45
CA LEU A 108 -2.93 -30.63 30.68
C LEU A 108 -3.85 -31.86 30.58
N GLY A 109 -3.92 -32.50 29.41
CA GLY A 109 -4.74 -33.68 29.17
C GLY A 109 -6.23 -33.41 29.11
N TRP A 110 -6.65 -32.15 28.92
CA TRP A 110 -8.06 -31.80 28.74
C TRP A 110 -8.60 -32.26 27.40
N ILE A 111 -7.75 -32.32 26.39
CA ILE A 111 -8.06 -32.81 25.06
C ILE A 111 -7.14 -33.99 24.76
N LYS A 112 -7.72 -35.06 24.22
CA LYS A 112 -7.02 -36.26 23.80
C LYS A 112 -7.38 -36.55 22.36
N GLU A 113 -6.38 -36.91 21.54
CA GLU A 113 -6.66 -37.39 20.21
C GLU A 113 -7.31 -38.76 20.25
N THR A 114 -8.49 -38.91 19.65
CA THR A 114 -9.07 -40.19 19.33
C THR A 114 -8.53 -40.61 17.96
N ARG A 115 -7.64 -41.61 17.92
CA ARG A 115 -7.26 -42.25 16.65
C ARG A 115 -8.50 -42.99 16.14
N SER A 116 -8.99 -42.64 14.97
CA SER A 116 -9.90 -43.51 14.23
C SER A 116 -9.10 -44.75 13.79
N GLU A 117 -9.64 -45.94 14.03
CA GLU A 117 -9.03 -47.23 13.65
C GLU A 117 -8.75 -47.35 12.14
N ASP A 118 -9.29 -46.46 11.33
CA ASP A 118 -9.16 -46.48 9.86
C ASP A 118 -7.91 -45.75 9.30
N GLN A 119 -7.04 -45.20 10.15
CA GLN A 119 -5.77 -44.63 9.71
C GLN A 119 -4.60 -45.58 10.05
N VAL A 120 -4.61 -46.74 9.42
CA VAL A 120 -3.42 -47.58 9.31
C VAL A 120 -2.60 -47.05 8.12
N TRP A 121 -1.44 -46.59 8.39
CA TRP A 121 -0.41 -46.15 7.41
C TRP A 121 0.10 -47.30 6.58
#